data_af2b5679e4a6aa723370aaa071a2e0ed
#
_entry.id   af2b5679e4a6aa723370aaa071a2e0ed
#
_cell.length_a   1.000
_cell.length_b   1.000
_cell.length_c   1.000
_cell.angle_alpha   90.00
_cell.angle_beta   90.00
_cell.angle_gamma   90.00
#
_symmetry.space_group_name_H-M   'P 1'
#
loop_
_entity.id
_entity.type
_entity.pdbx_description
1 polymer ?
#
loop_
_entity_poly.entity_id
_entity_poly.type
_entity_poly.pdbx_seq_one_letter_code
_entity_poly.pdbx_strand_id
1 'polypeptide(L)'
;NQRTDRWGGSIENRMRLPVEIVKQVRAKVGPNFIIMYRHSVLDLVEGGNSWDEVVQVAQALEKVGVTIFNTGIGWHEARVPTIVTSVPRAAFASVAARLRKAVKVPVAASNRINMPDEAEALIASGDVDMVSMARPFLADAQWVNKVAQGRVDEINTCIACNQACLDHTFANKRASCLVNPRAGYETELVYRPATKRRRVAVVGAGPAGLSAATVAAECGHEVTLFDSSDRVGGQFNVAMQVPGKEEFAQTLRYFTRRLQVTGVKVVLKQRVTREQLLAQAFDEIIVATGIVPRKPSIPGIDHPKVVSYLDVLQRRVKPGKRVAIIGAGGIGFDVGEFLLHDPKIELPLSLEHWCHEWGVDLTAQTNGGLVPAVPAHPFRQVFLLQRKQGKPGAGLGKTSGWVHRAVLQRNGVEMLAGVEYQCIDDAGLHISIDGIARVLEVDHIVLCAGQEPLAELMPDSASQAASGTPQFHCIGGAALASELDAKRAIREGAVLAASL
;
A
#
# COMPACT_ATOMS: atom_id res chain seq x y z
N ASN A 1 11.83 20.47 -24.61
CA ASN A 1 13.12 20.67 -25.32
C ASN A 1 13.03 20.40 -26.82
N GLN A 2 12.03 19.62 -27.30
CA GLN A 2 11.90 19.26 -28.73
C GLN A 2 11.20 20.31 -29.58
N ARG A 3 10.46 21.25 -28.96
CA ARG A 3 9.80 22.33 -29.69
C ARG A 3 10.84 23.36 -30.19
N THR A 4 10.63 23.88 -31.40
CA THR A 4 11.49 24.87 -32.05
C THR A 4 10.87 26.27 -32.12
N ASP A 5 9.63 26.43 -31.62
CA ASP A 5 8.94 27.70 -31.58
C ASP A 5 9.24 28.48 -30.27
N ARG A 6 8.60 29.67 -30.10
CA ARG A 6 8.78 30.54 -28.94
C ARG A 6 8.38 29.92 -27.59
N TRP A 7 7.86 28.66 -27.55
CA TRP A 7 7.42 27.98 -26.37
C TRP A 7 8.33 26.78 -26.01
N GLY A 8 9.43 26.58 -26.74
CA GLY A 8 10.34 25.48 -26.54
C GLY A 8 11.79 25.82 -26.85
N GLY A 9 12.67 24.84 -26.69
CA GLY A 9 14.12 25.03 -26.85
C GLY A 9 14.75 25.64 -25.60
N SER A 10 15.12 26.92 -25.61
CA SER A 10 15.79 27.58 -24.49
C SER A 10 14.91 27.63 -23.23
N ILE A 11 15.55 27.80 -22.06
CA ILE A 11 14.81 27.86 -20.79
C ILE A 11 13.84 29.03 -20.76
N GLU A 12 14.20 30.19 -21.34
CA GLU A 12 13.35 31.38 -21.43
C GLU A 12 12.07 31.08 -22.21
N ASN A 13 12.15 30.29 -23.26
CA ASN A 13 11.01 29.86 -24.04
C ASN A 13 10.15 28.86 -23.29
N ARG A 14 10.80 27.84 -22.65
CA ARG A 14 10.10 26.80 -21.90
C ARG A 14 9.35 27.34 -20.67
N MET A 15 9.90 28.33 -19.96
CA MET A 15 9.24 28.94 -18.80
C MET A 15 8.22 30.02 -19.20
N ARG A 16 8.16 30.48 -20.45
CA ARG A 16 7.27 31.52 -20.91
C ARG A 16 5.81 31.27 -20.58
N LEU A 17 5.31 30.08 -20.86
CA LEU A 17 3.91 29.75 -20.61
C LEU A 17 3.52 29.86 -19.12
N PRO A 18 4.19 29.16 -18.19
CA PRO A 18 3.85 29.29 -16.78
C PRO A 18 4.02 30.69 -16.24
N VAL A 19 5.03 31.44 -16.67
CA VAL A 19 5.24 32.84 -16.27
C VAL A 19 4.10 33.74 -16.76
N GLU A 20 3.68 33.64 -18.02
CA GLU A 20 2.54 34.40 -18.56
C GLU A 20 1.23 34.03 -17.87
N ILE A 21 0.99 32.77 -17.55
CA ILE A 21 -0.21 32.32 -16.79
C ILE A 21 -0.23 33.02 -15.42
N VAL A 22 0.86 32.94 -14.65
CA VAL A 22 0.93 33.53 -13.31
C VAL A 22 0.76 35.06 -13.38
N LYS A 23 1.42 35.70 -14.34
CA LYS A 23 1.29 37.16 -14.57
C LYS A 23 -0.16 37.55 -14.85
N GLN A 24 -0.86 36.84 -15.71
CA GLN A 24 -2.27 37.08 -16.03
C GLN A 24 -3.18 36.85 -14.81
N VAL A 25 -2.95 35.76 -14.04
CA VAL A 25 -3.70 35.51 -12.82
C VAL A 25 -3.47 36.63 -11.82
N ARG A 26 -2.22 37.03 -11.57
CA ARG A 26 -1.87 38.11 -10.63
C ARG A 26 -2.54 39.43 -11.01
N ALA A 27 -2.55 39.77 -12.30
CA ALA A 27 -3.21 40.99 -12.80
C ALA A 27 -4.74 40.98 -12.53
N LYS A 28 -5.36 39.82 -12.56
CA LYS A 28 -6.82 39.67 -12.31
C LYS A 28 -7.20 39.62 -10.84
N VAL A 29 -6.41 38.97 -10.00
CA VAL A 29 -6.75 38.74 -8.59
C VAL A 29 -6.20 39.78 -7.64
N GLY A 30 -5.33 40.67 -8.14
CA GLY A 30 -4.71 41.75 -7.35
C GLY A 30 -3.49 41.28 -6.52
N PRO A 31 -2.81 42.24 -5.84
CA PRO A 31 -1.50 41.97 -5.21
C PRO A 31 -1.58 41.08 -3.98
N ASN A 32 -2.69 41.07 -3.25
CA ASN A 32 -2.81 40.43 -1.95
C ASN A 32 -3.37 38.97 -2.02
N PHE A 33 -3.78 38.51 -3.20
CA PHE A 33 -4.32 37.17 -3.33
C PHE A 33 -3.21 36.13 -3.31
N ILE A 34 -3.38 35.03 -2.57
CA ILE A 34 -2.42 33.93 -2.50
C ILE A 34 -2.39 33.17 -3.83
N ILE A 35 -1.22 33.09 -4.46
CA ILE A 35 -0.97 32.24 -5.63
C ILE A 35 0.04 31.17 -5.24
N MET A 36 -0.45 29.94 -5.00
CA MET A 36 0.41 28.80 -4.78
C MET A 36 0.70 28.13 -6.12
N TYR A 37 1.97 27.99 -6.45
CA TYR A 37 2.42 27.33 -7.67
C TYR A 37 3.03 25.97 -7.33
N ARG A 38 2.52 24.89 -7.97
CA ARG A 38 3.14 23.57 -7.85
C ARG A 38 4.27 23.43 -8.85
N HIS A 39 5.50 23.45 -8.35
CA HIS A 39 6.72 23.44 -9.13
C HIS A 39 7.36 22.05 -9.15
N SER A 40 7.65 21.50 -10.34
CA SER A 40 8.46 20.27 -10.45
C SER A 40 9.90 20.63 -10.12
N VAL A 41 10.39 20.13 -9.00
CA VAL A 41 11.75 20.45 -8.51
C VAL A 41 12.74 19.31 -8.75
N LEU A 42 12.24 18.12 -9.12
CA LEU A 42 13.02 16.96 -9.50
C LEU A 42 12.19 16.14 -10.49
N ASP A 43 12.58 16.09 -11.76
CA ASP A 43 11.73 15.54 -12.81
C ASP A 43 11.77 14.00 -12.88
N LEU A 44 12.91 13.40 -12.56
CA LEU A 44 13.18 11.94 -12.58
C LEU A 44 12.92 11.29 -13.96
N VAL A 45 13.20 12.06 -15.01
CA VAL A 45 13.11 11.61 -16.40
C VAL A 45 14.40 11.99 -17.15
N GLU A 46 14.75 11.19 -18.15
CA GLU A 46 15.89 11.46 -19.02
C GLU A 46 15.66 12.81 -19.77
N GLY A 47 16.70 13.66 -19.81
CA GLY A 47 16.62 14.98 -20.41
C GLY A 47 15.69 15.96 -19.66
N GLY A 48 15.36 15.69 -18.41
CA GLY A 48 14.65 16.61 -17.52
C GLY A 48 15.43 17.87 -17.22
N ASN A 49 14.84 18.79 -16.43
CA ASN A 49 15.47 20.07 -16.10
C ASN A 49 16.73 19.87 -15.23
N SER A 50 17.72 20.72 -15.43
CA SER A 50 18.83 20.86 -14.47
C SER A 50 18.37 21.63 -13.24
N TRP A 51 19.13 21.55 -12.14
CA TRP A 51 18.81 22.34 -10.94
C TRP A 51 18.81 23.83 -11.20
N ASP A 52 19.74 24.34 -12.02
CA ASP A 52 19.79 25.75 -12.36
C ASP A 52 18.56 26.21 -13.14
N GLU A 53 18.06 25.39 -14.05
CA GLU A 53 16.81 25.64 -14.77
C GLU A 53 15.59 25.64 -13.82
N VAL A 54 15.53 24.71 -12.86
CA VAL A 54 14.49 24.69 -11.83
C VAL A 54 14.48 25.99 -11.02
N VAL A 55 15.66 26.45 -10.59
CA VAL A 55 15.80 27.72 -9.84
C VAL A 55 15.43 28.93 -10.70
N GLN A 56 15.86 28.99 -11.95
CA GLN A 56 15.50 30.08 -12.87
C GLN A 56 14.00 30.19 -13.07
N VAL A 57 13.31 29.07 -13.28
CA VAL A 57 11.84 29.04 -13.41
C VAL A 57 11.18 29.52 -12.12
N ALA A 58 11.62 29.03 -10.95
CA ALA A 58 11.06 29.45 -9.66
C ALA A 58 11.22 30.96 -9.42
N GLN A 59 12.41 31.51 -9.65
CA GLN A 59 12.67 32.96 -9.48
C GLN A 59 11.89 33.79 -10.48
N ALA A 60 11.71 33.36 -11.73
CA ALA A 60 10.88 34.04 -12.72
C ALA A 60 9.39 34.06 -12.31
N LEU A 61 8.89 32.93 -11.73
CA LEU A 61 7.53 32.83 -11.22
C LEU A 61 7.31 33.70 -9.97
N GLU A 62 8.28 33.70 -9.03
CA GLU A 62 8.26 34.59 -7.86
C GLU A 62 8.18 36.07 -8.29
N LYS A 63 8.99 36.48 -9.26
CA LYS A 63 9.02 37.86 -9.79
C LYS A 63 7.68 38.34 -10.37
N VAL A 64 6.88 37.41 -10.93
CA VAL A 64 5.57 37.75 -11.50
C VAL A 64 4.41 37.50 -10.52
N GLY A 65 4.70 37.10 -9.27
CA GLY A 65 3.74 37.17 -8.19
C GLY A 65 3.27 35.83 -7.63
N VAL A 66 4.02 34.75 -7.81
CA VAL A 66 3.85 33.51 -6.96
C VAL A 66 4.15 33.88 -5.52
N THR A 67 3.32 33.45 -4.59
CA THR A 67 3.45 33.71 -3.14
C THR A 67 3.84 32.50 -2.33
N ILE A 68 3.65 31.30 -2.85
CA ILE A 68 4.01 30.03 -2.20
C ILE A 68 4.40 29.04 -3.29
N PHE A 69 5.49 28.27 -3.09
CA PHE A 69 5.79 27.09 -3.88
C PHE A 69 5.36 25.82 -3.17
N ASN A 70 4.67 24.94 -3.89
CA ASN A 70 4.43 23.56 -3.48
C ASN A 70 5.30 22.65 -4.36
N THR A 71 6.18 21.87 -3.77
CA THR A 71 7.11 21.03 -4.54
C THR A 71 6.40 19.83 -5.19
N GLY A 72 6.74 19.56 -6.44
CA GLY A 72 6.35 18.37 -7.19
C GLY A 72 7.58 17.53 -7.50
N ILE A 73 7.45 16.20 -7.40
CA ILE A 73 8.53 15.25 -7.64
C ILE A 73 8.09 14.22 -8.66
N GLY A 74 8.90 14.04 -9.68
CA GLY A 74 8.69 13.08 -10.75
C GLY A 74 7.56 13.46 -11.71
N TRP A 75 7.76 13.17 -12.98
CA TRP A 75 6.70 13.23 -13.98
C TRP A 75 5.96 11.90 -14.05
N HIS A 76 4.81 11.86 -14.73
CA HIS A 76 4.06 10.60 -14.93
C HIS A 76 4.87 9.54 -15.72
N GLU A 77 5.80 9.99 -16.55
CA GLU A 77 6.69 9.14 -17.35
C GLU A 77 7.88 8.60 -16.54
N ALA A 78 8.12 9.12 -15.35
CA ALA A 78 9.23 8.70 -14.50
C ALA A 78 9.18 7.19 -14.21
N ARG A 79 10.35 6.55 -14.33
CA ARG A 79 10.56 5.14 -13.99
C ARG A 79 11.18 4.94 -12.61
N VAL A 80 11.06 5.97 -11.77
CA VAL A 80 11.43 5.99 -10.36
C VAL A 80 10.14 6.19 -9.54
N PRO A 81 9.85 5.35 -8.57
CA PRO A 81 8.67 5.54 -7.71
C PRO A 81 8.87 6.77 -6.81
N THR A 82 7.81 7.57 -6.59
CA THR A 82 7.89 8.77 -5.75
C THR A 82 6.88 8.80 -4.61
N ILE A 83 5.90 7.89 -4.62
CA ILE A 83 4.74 7.97 -3.72
C ILE A 83 4.25 6.62 -3.20
N VAL A 84 4.81 5.50 -3.65
CA VAL A 84 4.43 4.16 -3.18
C VAL A 84 5.09 3.82 -1.85
N THR A 85 4.62 2.75 -1.21
CA THR A 85 5.03 2.37 0.13
C THR A 85 6.53 2.08 0.29
N SER A 86 7.20 1.59 -0.75
CA SER A 86 8.65 1.34 -0.75
C SER A 86 9.53 2.59 -0.83
N VAL A 87 8.96 3.78 -1.10
CA VAL A 87 9.70 5.04 -1.05
C VAL A 87 9.85 5.47 0.40
N PRO A 88 11.06 5.79 0.88
CA PRO A 88 11.27 6.25 2.24
C PRO A 88 10.45 7.49 2.60
N ARG A 89 10.11 7.65 3.86
CA ARG A 89 9.39 8.83 4.35
C ARG A 89 10.22 10.09 4.15
N ALA A 90 9.55 11.18 3.77
CA ALA A 90 10.18 12.47 3.48
C ALA A 90 11.37 12.41 2.49
N ALA A 91 11.42 11.38 1.62
CA ALA A 91 12.57 11.10 0.74
C ALA A 91 13.06 12.31 -0.08
N PHE A 92 12.16 13.22 -0.40
CA PHE A 92 12.46 14.37 -1.27
C PHE A 92 12.49 15.71 -0.52
N ALA A 93 12.50 15.68 0.81
CA ALA A 93 12.48 16.90 1.63
C ALA A 93 13.74 17.77 1.42
N SER A 94 14.91 17.14 1.22
CA SER A 94 16.17 17.86 0.95
C SER A 94 16.12 18.68 -0.34
N VAL A 95 15.38 18.23 -1.36
CA VAL A 95 15.20 18.98 -2.62
C VAL A 95 14.31 20.20 -2.38
N ALA A 96 13.25 20.07 -1.56
CA ALA A 96 12.42 21.21 -1.15
C ALA A 96 13.22 22.23 -0.32
N ALA A 97 14.07 21.76 0.60
CA ALA A 97 14.97 22.61 1.38
C ALA A 97 15.94 23.41 0.50
N ARG A 98 16.45 22.81 -0.56
CA ARG A 98 17.29 23.52 -1.52
C ARG A 98 16.52 24.61 -2.28
N LEU A 99 15.27 24.33 -2.71
CA LEU A 99 14.43 25.36 -3.33
C LEU A 99 14.16 26.50 -2.36
N ARG A 100 13.89 26.20 -1.08
CA ARG A 100 13.67 27.21 -0.03
C ARG A 100 14.82 28.21 0.09
N LYS A 101 16.06 27.74 -0.10
CA LYS A 101 17.26 28.61 -0.09
C LYS A 101 17.42 29.46 -1.35
N ALA A 102 16.76 29.07 -2.45
CA ALA A 102 16.89 29.74 -3.75
C ALA A 102 15.80 30.79 -4.03
N VAL A 103 14.71 30.81 -3.23
CA VAL A 103 13.57 31.73 -3.38
C VAL A 103 13.29 32.46 -2.07
N LYS A 104 12.52 33.56 -2.12
CA LYS A 104 12.17 34.36 -0.94
C LYS A 104 10.79 34.03 -0.37
N VAL A 105 9.92 33.44 -1.19
CA VAL A 105 8.56 33.04 -0.77
C VAL A 105 8.58 31.69 -0.09
N PRO A 106 7.58 31.39 0.77
CA PRO A 106 7.46 30.11 1.44
C PRO A 106 7.45 28.91 0.50
N VAL A 107 8.04 27.81 0.95
CA VAL A 107 8.10 26.53 0.24
C VAL A 107 7.45 25.42 1.06
N ALA A 108 6.54 24.68 0.43
CA ALA A 108 5.91 23.50 0.99
C ALA A 108 6.56 22.23 0.44
N ALA A 109 7.09 21.37 1.32
CA ALA A 109 7.56 20.04 0.97
C ALA A 109 6.40 19.09 0.72
N SER A 110 6.60 18.14 -0.18
CA SER A 110 5.62 17.12 -0.51
C SER A 110 6.26 15.72 -0.61
N ASN A 111 5.43 14.71 -0.87
CA ASN A 111 5.77 13.32 -1.05
C ASN A 111 6.24 12.58 0.22
N ARG A 112 5.50 11.54 0.57
CA ARG A 112 5.82 10.59 1.65
C ARG A 112 5.95 11.23 3.05
N ILE A 113 5.25 12.31 3.32
CA ILE A 113 5.08 12.89 4.66
C ILE A 113 3.74 12.38 5.18
N ASN A 114 3.75 11.45 6.14
CA ASN A 114 2.57 10.71 6.55
C ASN A 114 2.20 10.92 8.02
N MET A 115 3.17 11.22 8.88
CA MET A 115 2.99 11.35 10.33
C MET A 115 3.49 12.71 10.83
N PRO A 116 3.05 13.13 12.03
CA PRO A 116 3.41 14.44 12.58
C PRO A 116 4.89 14.66 12.83
N ASP A 117 5.59 13.60 13.27
CA ASP A 117 7.00 13.67 13.63
C ASP A 117 7.88 14.10 12.44
N GLU A 118 7.61 13.55 11.24
CA GLU A 118 8.31 13.96 10.03
C GLU A 118 7.94 15.40 9.63
N ALA A 119 6.65 15.75 9.74
CA ALA A 119 6.17 17.09 9.40
C ALA A 119 6.77 18.15 10.33
N GLU A 120 6.74 17.92 11.64
CA GLU A 120 7.32 18.82 12.65
C GLU A 120 8.83 18.94 12.51
N ALA A 121 9.55 17.84 12.29
CA ALA A 121 11.00 17.86 12.14
C ALA A 121 11.41 18.72 10.93
N LEU A 122 10.70 18.65 9.81
CA LEU A 122 10.96 19.43 8.61
C LEU A 122 10.71 20.95 8.82
N ILE A 123 9.66 21.30 9.55
CA ILE A 123 9.34 22.70 9.84
C ILE A 123 10.29 23.26 10.92
N ALA A 124 10.55 22.49 11.98
CA ALA A 124 11.40 22.91 13.09
C ALA A 124 12.87 23.10 12.66
N SER A 125 13.36 22.33 11.67
CA SER A 125 14.71 22.53 11.10
C SER A 125 14.85 23.84 10.33
N GLY A 126 13.73 24.45 9.90
CA GLY A 126 13.71 25.61 9.00
C GLY A 126 14.02 25.27 7.54
N ASP A 127 14.09 23.99 7.21
CA ASP A 127 14.35 23.53 5.84
C ASP A 127 13.19 23.84 4.88
N VAL A 128 11.96 23.87 5.41
CA VAL A 128 10.76 24.25 4.67
C VAL A 128 9.82 25.05 5.58
N ASP A 129 8.92 25.81 4.98
CA ASP A 129 7.95 26.64 5.73
C ASP A 129 6.63 25.90 5.98
N MET A 130 6.32 24.90 5.16
CA MET A 130 5.08 24.12 5.22
C MET A 130 5.30 22.69 4.72
N VAL A 131 4.34 21.80 5.03
CA VAL A 131 4.23 20.48 4.42
C VAL A 131 2.91 20.33 3.67
N SER A 132 2.94 19.66 2.53
CA SER A 132 1.77 19.43 1.68
C SER A 132 1.45 17.93 1.66
N MET A 133 0.27 17.60 2.15
CA MET A 133 -0.21 16.22 2.28
C MET A 133 -1.58 16.09 1.63
N ALA A 134 -1.80 15.07 0.77
CA ALA A 134 -3.10 14.75 0.21
C ALA A 134 -3.65 13.43 0.76
N ARG A 135 -2.94 12.33 0.53
CA ARG A 135 -3.39 11.00 0.93
C ARG A 135 -3.48 10.79 2.45
N PRO A 136 -2.65 11.40 3.31
CA PRO A 136 -2.86 11.35 4.75
C PRO A 136 -4.23 11.86 5.18
N PHE A 137 -4.77 12.90 4.55
CA PHE A 137 -6.12 13.42 4.84
C PHE A 137 -7.25 12.54 4.27
N LEU A 138 -6.99 11.77 3.22
CA LEU A 138 -7.93 10.71 2.81
C LEU A 138 -7.96 9.56 3.83
N ALA A 139 -6.80 9.19 4.36
CA ALA A 139 -6.69 8.15 5.37
C ALA A 139 -7.33 8.60 6.71
N ASP A 140 -7.11 9.86 7.09
CA ASP A 140 -7.66 10.44 8.32
C ASP A 140 -8.00 11.92 8.15
N ALA A 141 -9.28 12.23 7.98
CA ALA A 141 -9.75 13.62 7.86
C ALA A 141 -9.55 14.44 9.15
N GLN A 142 -9.36 13.79 10.31
CA GLN A 142 -9.11 14.40 11.60
C GLN A 142 -7.63 14.50 11.97
N TRP A 143 -6.74 14.25 11.02
CA TRP A 143 -5.29 14.17 11.25
C TRP A 143 -4.77 15.38 12.05
N VAL A 144 -5.02 16.61 11.58
CA VAL A 144 -4.58 17.84 12.24
C VAL A 144 -5.21 18.01 13.62
N ASN A 145 -6.51 17.74 13.75
CA ASN A 145 -7.21 17.85 15.04
C ASN A 145 -6.67 16.85 16.06
N LYS A 146 -6.36 15.63 15.64
CA LYS A 146 -5.74 14.61 16.50
C LYS A 146 -4.36 15.03 16.98
N VAL A 147 -3.55 15.62 16.08
CA VAL A 147 -2.23 16.17 16.46
C VAL A 147 -2.38 17.28 17.49
N ALA A 148 -3.24 18.27 17.24
CA ALA A 148 -3.49 19.38 18.15
C ALA A 148 -4.01 18.93 19.54
N GLN A 149 -4.66 17.77 19.60
CA GLN A 149 -5.19 17.18 20.83
C GLN A 149 -4.25 16.18 21.52
N GLY A 150 -3.03 15.97 20.99
CA GLY A 150 -2.09 14.97 21.51
C GLY A 150 -2.50 13.51 21.26
N ARG A 151 -3.40 13.25 20.30
CA ARG A 151 -3.97 11.93 19.98
C ARG A 151 -3.30 11.33 18.72
N VAL A 152 -1.98 11.44 18.62
CA VAL A 152 -1.20 10.98 17.46
C VAL A 152 -1.34 9.48 17.24
N ASP A 153 -1.45 8.70 18.32
CA ASP A 153 -1.65 7.25 18.30
C ASP A 153 -3.00 6.81 17.71
N GLU A 154 -3.97 7.74 17.58
CA GLU A 154 -5.26 7.50 16.95
C GLU A 154 -5.31 7.89 15.46
N ILE A 155 -4.22 8.38 14.88
CA ILE A 155 -4.18 8.73 13.45
C ILE A 155 -4.21 7.45 12.61
N ASN A 156 -5.17 7.38 11.66
CA ASN A 156 -5.19 6.35 10.64
C ASN A 156 -4.19 6.72 9.53
N THR A 157 -3.00 6.13 9.60
CA THR A 157 -1.87 6.53 8.74
C THR A 157 -2.06 6.08 7.30
N CYS A 158 -1.78 6.95 6.34
CA CYS A 158 -1.69 6.58 4.93
C CYS A 158 -0.50 5.64 4.71
N ILE A 159 -0.77 4.39 4.32
CA ILE A 159 0.25 3.36 4.04
C ILE A 159 0.80 3.41 2.61
N ALA A 160 0.53 4.45 1.87
CA ALA A 160 1.02 4.70 0.50
C ALA A 160 0.76 3.57 -0.52
N CYS A 161 -0.30 2.78 -0.32
CA CYS A 161 -0.66 1.63 -1.16
C CYS A 161 -1.23 2.01 -2.54
N ASN A 162 -1.71 3.23 -2.73
CA ASN A 162 -2.33 3.78 -3.94
C ASN A 162 -3.63 3.11 -4.42
N GLN A 163 -4.10 2.03 -3.79
CA GLN A 163 -5.14 1.13 -4.33
C GLN A 163 -6.54 1.75 -4.46
N ALA A 164 -6.99 2.54 -3.47
CA ALA A 164 -8.33 3.11 -3.50
C ALA A 164 -8.35 4.61 -3.87
N CYS A 165 -7.21 5.26 -3.89
CA CYS A 165 -7.07 6.64 -4.33
C CYS A 165 -6.64 6.70 -5.81
N LEU A 166 -5.37 6.48 -6.12
CA LEU A 166 -4.84 6.64 -7.47
C LEU A 166 -5.34 5.59 -8.45
N ASP A 167 -5.35 4.29 -8.08
CA ASP A 167 -5.85 3.25 -8.98
C ASP A 167 -7.34 3.45 -9.32
N HIS A 168 -8.14 3.95 -8.35
CA HIS A 168 -9.53 4.32 -8.61
C HIS A 168 -9.63 5.51 -9.58
N THR A 169 -8.84 6.56 -9.37
CA THR A 169 -8.80 7.74 -10.26
C THR A 169 -8.45 7.34 -11.68
N PHE A 170 -7.41 6.53 -11.88
CA PHE A 170 -7.01 6.04 -13.20
C PHE A 170 -7.95 4.99 -13.80
N ALA A 171 -8.90 4.49 -13.04
CA ALA A 171 -9.99 3.62 -13.51
C ALA A 171 -11.33 4.37 -13.65
N ASN A 172 -11.34 5.71 -13.57
CA ASN A 172 -12.55 6.56 -13.56
C ASN A 172 -13.56 6.16 -12.46
N LYS A 173 -13.06 5.69 -11.33
CA LYS A 173 -13.84 5.40 -10.13
C LYS A 173 -13.68 6.53 -9.11
N ARG A 174 -14.67 6.68 -8.23
CA ARG A 174 -14.59 7.60 -7.09
C ARG A 174 -13.34 7.28 -6.25
N ALA A 175 -12.50 8.30 -6.03
CA ALA A 175 -11.34 8.16 -5.14
C ALA A 175 -11.81 7.90 -3.70
N SER A 176 -11.12 7.00 -3.01
CA SER A 176 -11.36 6.62 -1.63
C SER A 176 -10.03 6.27 -0.96
N CYS A 177 -10.06 5.60 0.18
CA CYS A 177 -8.85 5.13 0.85
C CYS A 177 -9.01 3.66 1.28
N LEU A 178 -7.93 2.87 1.15
CA LEU A 178 -7.93 1.47 1.56
C LEU A 178 -8.19 1.33 3.06
N VAL A 179 -7.52 2.16 3.88
CA VAL A 179 -7.62 2.11 5.35
C VAL A 179 -8.78 2.93 5.91
N ASN A 180 -9.43 3.76 5.08
CA ASN A 180 -10.59 4.58 5.46
C ASN A 180 -11.69 4.46 4.40
N PRO A 181 -12.64 3.53 4.56
CA PRO A 181 -13.70 3.32 3.57
C PRO A 181 -14.70 4.47 3.48
N ARG A 182 -14.69 5.42 4.43
CA ARG A 182 -15.53 6.62 4.41
C ARG A 182 -14.99 7.68 3.46
N ALA A 183 -13.67 7.72 3.19
CA ALA A 183 -13.08 8.72 2.29
C ALA A 183 -13.79 8.72 0.91
N GLY A 184 -14.38 9.86 0.54
CA GLY A 184 -15.23 10.02 -0.64
C GLY A 184 -16.64 9.44 -0.51
N TYR A 185 -17.02 8.90 0.67
CA TYR A 185 -18.33 8.34 0.98
C TYR A 185 -18.87 8.87 2.32
N GLU A 186 -18.42 10.04 2.76
CA GLU A 186 -18.71 10.58 4.09
C GLU A 186 -20.21 10.79 4.37
N THR A 187 -21.00 11.04 3.32
CA THR A 187 -22.45 11.21 3.40
C THR A 187 -23.25 9.92 3.21
N GLU A 188 -22.62 8.87 2.69
CA GLU A 188 -23.23 7.57 2.39
C GLU A 188 -22.92 6.55 3.49
N LEU A 189 -21.66 6.46 3.91
CA LEU A 189 -21.19 5.59 4.98
C LEU A 189 -21.05 6.38 6.29
N VAL A 190 -22.17 6.53 6.98
CA VAL A 190 -22.24 7.30 8.24
C VAL A 190 -22.37 6.33 9.41
N TYR A 191 -21.45 6.43 10.37
CA TYR A 191 -21.52 5.66 11.63
C TYR A 191 -22.46 6.39 12.59
N ARG A 192 -23.70 5.91 12.67
CA ARG A 192 -24.76 6.50 13.53
C ARG A 192 -24.88 5.69 14.82
N PRO A 193 -25.21 6.33 15.94
CA PRO A 193 -25.57 5.60 17.14
C PRO A 193 -26.69 4.60 16.84
N ALA A 194 -26.52 3.37 17.26
CA ALA A 194 -27.52 2.32 17.09
C ALA A 194 -28.79 2.63 17.85
N THR A 195 -29.95 2.40 17.25
CA THR A 195 -31.26 2.56 17.92
C THR A 195 -31.48 1.51 19.00
N LYS A 196 -30.89 0.32 18.84
CA LYS A 196 -30.91 -0.77 19.79
C LYS A 196 -29.50 -1.32 19.97
N ARG A 197 -28.98 -1.25 21.19
CA ARG A 197 -27.69 -1.86 21.54
C ARG A 197 -27.78 -3.38 21.40
N ARG A 198 -26.83 -3.99 20.70
CA ARG A 198 -26.68 -5.44 20.48
C ARG A 198 -25.38 -5.95 21.06
N ARG A 199 -25.36 -7.23 21.40
CA ARG A 199 -24.14 -7.97 21.74
C ARG A 199 -23.62 -8.63 20.47
N VAL A 200 -22.45 -8.20 20.00
CA VAL A 200 -21.86 -8.61 18.72
C VAL A 200 -20.60 -9.44 18.97
N ALA A 201 -20.57 -10.65 18.44
CA ALA A 201 -19.33 -11.43 18.33
C ALA A 201 -18.69 -11.21 16.96
N VAL A 202 -17.41 -10.88 16.93
CA VAL A 202 -16.61 -10.84 15.70
C VAL A 202 -15.55 -11.93 15.78
N VAL A 203 -15.51 -12.85 14.82
CA VAL A 203 -14.55 -13.96 14.81
C VAL A 203 -13.56 -13.76 13.68
N GLY A 204 -12.32 -13.50 14.05
CA GLY A 204 -11.19 -13.16 13.18
C GLY A 204 -10.78 -11.70 13.31
N ALA A 205 -9.58 -11.45 13.83
CA ALA A 205 -9.00 -10.13 14.03
C ALA A 205 -8.11 -9.69 12.84
N GLY A 206 -8.45 -10.12 11.62
CA GLY A 206 -7.91 -9.59 10.38
C GLY A 206 -8.55 -8.26 9.98
N PRO A 207 -8.18 -7.66 8.83
CA PRO A 207 -8.66 -6.33 8.42
C PRO A 207 -10.19 -6.17 8.42
N ALA A 208 -10.93 -7.19 7.96
CA ALA A 208 -12.39 -7.18 7.94
C ALA A 208 -12.98 -7.15 9.35
N GLY A 209 -12.50 -8.06 10.22
CA GLY A 209 -12.99 -8.14 11.60
C GLY A 209 -12.60 -6.95 12.47
N LEU A 210 -11.38 -6.41 12.29
CA LEU A 210 -10.95 -5.19 12.98
C LEU A 210 -11.82 -3.99 12.61
N SER A 211 -12.13 -3.84 11.33
CA SER A 211 -13.03 -2.79 10.85
C SER A 211 -14.45 -2.99 11.40
N ALA A 212 -14.99 -4.20 11.31
CA ALA A 212 -16.33 -4.51 11.83
C ALA A 212 -16.44 -4.26 13.35
N ALA A 213 -15.47 -4.76 14.12
CA ALA A 213 -15.47 -4.64 15.58
C ALA A 213 -15.40 -3.18 16.03
N THR A 214 -14.49 -2.39 15.47
CA THR A 214 -14.31 -0.99 15.85
C THR A 214 -15.48 -0.11 15.43
N VAL A 215 -16.07 -0.34 14.26
CA VAL A 215 -17.23 0.42 13.77
C VAL A 215 -18.49 0.03 14.55
N ALA A 216 -18.75 -1.24 14.81
CA ALA A 216 -19.89 -1.66 15.61
C ALA A 216 -19.84 -1.07 17.03
N ALA A 217 -18.66 -1.07 17.66
CA ALA A 217 -18.48 -0.45 18.97
C ALA A 217 -18.65 1.09 18.93
N GLU A 218 -18.16 1.75 17.86
CA GLU A 218 -18.37 3.18 17.63
C GLU A 218 -19.86 3.52 17.46
N CYS A 219 -20.65 2.63 16.85
CA CYS A 219 -22.11 2.75 16.75
C CYS A 219 -22.83 2.43 18.07
N GLY A 220 -22.13 2.00 19.13
CA GLY A 220 -22.69 1.80 20.48
C GLY A 220 -23.04 0.36 20.84
N HIS A 221 -22.67 -0.64 20.00
CA HIS A 221 -22.84 -2.06 20.31
C HIS A 221 -21.83 -2.55 21.34
N GLU A 222 -22.15 -3.65 22.03
CA GLU A 222 -21.23 -4.36 22.90
C GLU A 222 -20.49 -5.44 22.09
N VAL A 223 -19.19 -5.23 21.84
CA VAL A 223 -18.44 -6.06 20.91
C VAL A 223 -17.40 -6.93 21.60
N THR A 224 -17.39 -8.22 21.27
CA THR A 224 -16.30 -9.15 21.62
C THR A 224 -15.64 -9.65 20.33
N LEU A 225 -14.33 -9.41 20.20
CA LEU A 225 -13.51 -9.84 19.08
C LEU A 225 -12.68 -11.05 19.47
N PHE A 226 -12.86 -12.16 18.77
CA PHE A 226 -12.11 -13.42 18.98
C PHE A 226 -11.09 -13.65 17.87
N ASP A 227 -9.91 -14.14 18.23
CA ASP A 227 -8.93 -14.65 17.26
C ASP A 227 -8.14 -15.83 17.85
N SER A 228 -7.80 -16.80 17.00
CA SER A 228 -6.96 -17.95 17.36
C SER A 228 -5.49 -17.59 17.50
N SER A 229 -5.04 -16.47 16.93
CA SER A 229 -3.67 -15.98 17.00
C SER A 229 -3.38 -15.29 18.33
N ASP A 230 -2.10 -15.07 18.61
CA ASP A 230 -1.62 -14.33 19.79
C ASP A 230 -1.68 -12.80 19.65
N ARG A 231 -2.04 -12.31 18.46
CA ARG A 231 -2.11 -10.89 18.11
C ARG A 231 -3.18 -10.59 17.06
N VAL A 232 -3.64 -9.36 17.02
CA VAL A 232 -4.52 -8.86 15.96
C VAL A 232 -3.75 -8.60 14.67
N GLY A 233 -4.45 -8.52 13.53
CA GLY A 233 -3.91 -8.08 12.25
C GLY A 233 -4.05 -9.10 11.11
N GLY A 234 -4.19 -10.39 11.39
CA GLY A 234 -4.34 -11.43 10.36
C GLY A 234 -3.28 -11.32 9.26
N GLN A 235 -3.70 -11.21 8.00
CA GLN A 235 -2.80 -11.13 6.83
C GLN A 235 -1.92 -9.87 6.81
N PHE A 236 -2.25 -8.78 7.50
CA PHE A 236 -1.34 -7.63 7.61
C PHE A 236 -0.05 -7.95 8.35
N ASN A 237 -0.10 -8.88 9.34
CA ASN A 237 1.10 -9.37 10.02
C ASN A 237 2.06 -10.09 9.07
N VAL A 238 1.54 -10.65 7.98
CA VAL A 238 2.31 -11.34 6.94
C VAL A 238 2.79 -10.33 5.90
N ALA A 239 1.91 -9.46 5.44
CA ALA A 239 2.22 -8.48 4.39
C ALA A 239 3.31 -7.47 4.81
N MET A 240 3.33 -7.03 6.07
CA MET A 240 4.35 -6.10 6.57
C MET A 240 5.76 -6.70 6.66
N GLN A 241 5.93 -8.01 6.45
CA GLN A 241 7.24 -8.65 6.39
C GLN A 241 7.93 -8.49 5.02
N VAL A 242 7.16 -8.06 4.02
CA VAL A 242 7.66 -7.85 2.65
C VAL A 242 8.41 -6.53 2.60
N PRO A 243 9.65 -6.50 2.07
CA PRO A 243 10.42 -5.27 1.91
C PRO A 243 9.62 -4.16 1.22
N GLY A 244 9.62 -2.96 1.80
CA GLY A 244 8.85 -1.82 1.31
C GLY A 244 7.36 -1.81 1.72
N LYS A 245 6.90 -2.75 2.56
CA LYS A 245 5.54 -2.78 3.13
C LYS A 245 5.50 -2.61 4.65
N GLU A 246 6.57 -2.16 5.26
CA GLU A 246 6.70 -1.96 6.72
C GLU A 246 5.64 -0.98 7.25
N GLU A 247 5.21 -0.03 6.41
CA GLU A 247 4.11 0.92 6.72
C GLU A 247 2.78 0.23 7.11
N PHE A 248 2.59 -1.03 6.74
CA PHE A 248 1.37 -1.77 7.09
C PHE A 248 1.25 -1.99 8.60
N ALA A 249 2.36 -1.95 9.33
CA ALA A 249 2.38 -1.94 10.79
C ALA A 249 1.58 -0.74 11.37
N GLN A 250 1.52 0.39 10.65
CA GLN A 250 0.76 1.57 11.10
C GLN A 250 -0.75 1.32 11.11
N THR A 251 -1.26 0.52 10.18
CA THR A 251 -2.67 0.10 10.20
C THR A 251 -2.99 -0.75 11.43
N LEU A 252 -2.06 -1.65 11.81
CA LEU A 252 -2.23 -2.47 13.02
C LEU A 252 -2.13 -1.62 14.30
N ARG A 253 -1.22 -0.65 14.36
CA ARG A 253 -1.14 0.34 15.44
C ARG A 253 -2.47 1.07 15.59
N TYR A 254 -3.02 1.60 14.50
CA TYR A 254 -4.30 2.31 14.48
C TYR A 254 -5.44 1.43 15.01
N PHE A 255 -5.64 0.23 14.45
CA PHE A 255 -6.73 -0.64 14.88
C PHE A 255 -6.56 -1.11 16.33
N THR A 256 -5.34 -1.40 16.77
CA THR A 256 -5.07 -1.75 18.18
C THR A 256 -5.53 -0.63 19.11
N ARG A 257 -5.18 0.61 18.75
CA ARG A 257 -5.62 1.78 19.53
C ARG A 257 -7.14 1.97 19.45
N ARG A 258 -7.74 1.78 18.27
CA ARG A 258 -9.20 1.90 18.10
C ARG A 258 -9.97 0.89 18.95
N LEU A 259 -9.52 -0.37 19.01
CA LEU A 259 -10.12 -1.39 19.88
C LEU A 259 -10.15 -0.94 21.34
N GLN A 260 -9.06 -0.31 21.83
CA GLN A 260 -8.98 0.20 23.20
C GLN A 260 -9.95 1.36 23.44
N VAL A 261 -9.93 2.39 22.58
CA VAL A 261 -10.75 3.60 22.79
C VAL A 261 -12.24 3.37 22.56
N THR A 262 -12.61 2.37 21.78
CA THR A 262 -14.01 1.98 21.55
C THR A 262 -14.51 0.92 22.56
N GLY A 263 -13.63 0.40 23.42
CA GLY A 263 -13.99 -0.55 24.45
C GLY A 263 -14.33 -1.97 23.96
N VAL A 264 -13.80 -2.37 22.81
CA VAL A 264 -13.96 -3.74 22.30
C VAL A 264 -13.27 -4.72 23.21
N LYS A 265 -13.97 -5.76 23.66
CA LYS A 265 -13.38 -6.88 24.39
C LYS A 265 -12.62 -7.79 23.41
N VAL A 266 -11.30 -7.87 23.54
CA VAL A 266 -10.44 -8.68 22.66
C VAL A 266 -10.05 -9.98 23.37
N VAL A 267 -10.29 -11.11 22.72
CA VAL A 267 -10.00 -12.47 23.18
C VAL A 267 -9.13 -13.17 22.16
N LEU A 268 -7.83 -13.24 22.45
CA LEU A 268 -6.81 -13.87 21.58
C LEU A 268 -6.48 -15.30 22.04
N LYS A 269 -5.77 -16.05 21.19
CA LYS A 269 -5.37 -17.44 21.42
C LYS A 269 -6.56 -18.38 21.64
N GLN A 270 -7.73 -18.01 21.13
CA GLN A 270 -8.95 -18.77 21.28
C GLN A 270 -9.59 -19.08 19.92
N ARG A 271 -9.54 -20.33 19.50
CA ARG A 271 -10.34 -20.80 18.36
C ARG A 271 -11.72 -21.18 18.88
N VAL A 272 -12.68 -20.27 18.66
CA VAL A 272 -14.07 -20.50 19.07
C VAL A 272 -14.78 -21.44 18.10
N THR A 273 -15.71 -22.25 18.63
CA THR A 273 -16.63 -23.08 17.82
C THR A 273 -18.00 -22.41 17.73
N ARG A 274 -18.83 -22.89 16.79
CA ARG A 274 -20.20 -22.40 16.62
C ARG A 274 -21.02 -22.61 17.91
N GLU A 275 -20.90 -23.76 18.57
CA GLU A 275 -21.60 -24.11 19.80
C GLU A 275 -21.21 -23.16 20.94
N GLN A 276 -19.93 -22.82 21.05
CA GLN A 276 -19.47 -21.86 22.07
C GLN A 276 -20.01 -20.46 21.82
N LEU A 277 -20.19 -20.02 20.57
CA LEU A 277 -20.78 -18.74 20.22
C LEU A 277 -22.27 -18.73 20.52
N LEU A 278 -22.99 -19.78 20.16
CA LEU A 278 -24.42 -19.93 20.43
C LEU A 278 -24.75 -19.93 21.94
N ALA A 279 -23.85 -20.51 22.76
CA ALA A 279 -24.00 -20.57 24.22
C ALA A 279 -23.80 -19.20 24.91
N GLN A 280 -23.27 -18.16 24.23
CA GLN A 280 -22.92 -16.87 24.85
C GLN A 280 -23.97 -15.77 24.65
N ALA A 281 -25.14 -16.07 24.13
CA ALA A 281 -26.27 -15.13 23.93
C ALA A 281 -25.87 -13.83 23.18
N PHE A 282 -25.10 -13.94 22.10
CA PHE A 282 -24.90 -12.86 21.16
C PHE A 282 -26.14 -12.63 20.31
N ASP A 283 -26.40 -11.38 19.92
CA ASP A 283 -27.47 -11.04 18.97
C ASP A 283 -26.97 -11.22 17.53
N GLU A 284 -25.70 -10.87 17.28
CA GLU A 284 -25.06 -10.90 15.97
C GLU A 284 -23.69 -11.63 16.04
N ILE A 285 -23.40 -12.45 15.05
CA ILE A 285 -22.12 -13.12 14.89
C ILE A 285 -21.54 -12.81 13.52
N ILE A 286 -20.40 -12.14 13.51
CA ILE A 286 -19.68 -11.75 12.29
C ILE A 286 -18.51 -12.69 12.07
N VAL A 287 -18.57 -13.52 11.04
CA VAL A 287 -17.50 -14.44 10.63
C VAL A 287 -16.55 -13.70 9.67
N ALA A 288 -15.36 -13.37 10.16
CA ALA A 288 -14.29 -12.68 9.45
C ALA A 288 -12.98 -13.49 9.48
N THR A 289 -13.08 -14.80 9.49
CA THR A 289 -12.01 -15.78 9.68
C THR A 289 -10.99 -15.82 8.54
N GLY A 290 -11.29 -15.15 7.42
CA GLY A 290 -10.34 -14.96 6.33
C GLY A 290 -10.24 -16.16 5.37
N ILE A 291 -9.00 -16.55 5.05
CA ILE A 291 -8.71 -17.51 3.98
C ILE A 291 -7.64 -18.52 4.42
N VAL A 292 -7.58 -19.62 3.68
CA VAL A 292 -6.46 -20.56 3.70
C VAL A 292 -5.79 -20.61 2.31
N PRO A 293 -4.47 -20.86 2.23
CA PRO A 293 -3.81 -21.05 0.94
C PRO A 293 -4.39 -22.27 0.22
N ARG A 294 -4.71 -22.11 -1.07
CA ARG A 294 -5.15 -23.22 -1.89
C ARG A 294 -3.98 -24.12 -2.26
N LYS A 295 -4.18 -25.42 -2.16
CA LYS A 295 -3.24 -26.44 -2.60
C LYS A 295 -3.64 -26.93 -4.00
N PRO A 296 -2.88 -26.58 -5.06
CA PRO A 296 -3.21 -27.03 -6.41
C PRO A 296 -2.95 -28.53 -6.59
N SER A 297 -3.67 -29.16 -7.51
CA SER A 297 -3.47 -30.57 -7.86
C SER A 297 -2.29 -30.67 -8.85
N ILE A 298 -1.09 -30.88 -8.32
CA ILE A 298 0.13 -31.13 -9.07
C ILE A 298 0.73 -32.44 -8.55
N PRO A 299 1.08 -33.41 -9.39
CA PRO A 299 1.75 -34.62 -8.93
C PRO A 299 3.01 -34.28 -8.11
N GLY A 300 3.15 -34.86 -6.92
CA GLY A 300 4.26 -34.56 -6.01
C GLY A 300 4.10 -33.28 -5.19
N ILE A 301 2.90 -32.69 -5.10
CA ILE A 301 2.63 -31.45 -4.34
C ILE A 301 2.90 -31.56 -2.83
N ASP A 302 2.98 -32.79 -2.31
CA ASP A 302 3.32 -33.12 -0.91
C ASP A 302 4.82 -33.32 -0.69
N HIS A 303 5.65 -33.12 -1.72
CA HIS A 303 7.09 -33.26 -1.62
C HIS A 303 7.70 -32.27 -0.61
N PRO A 304 8.73 -32.65 0.17
CA PRO A 304 9.34 -31.77 1.20
C PRO A 304 9.87 -30.42 0.70
N LYS A 305 10.19 -30.29 -0.59
CA LYS A 305 10.57 -29.01 -1.21
C LYS A 305 9.40 -28.00 -1.29
N VAL A 306 8.16 -28.45 -1.17
CA VAL A 306 6.97 -27.60 -1.32
C VAL A 306 6.62 -26.95 0.01
N VAL A 307 6.53 -25.64 0.01
CA VAL A 307 6.22 -24.83 1.20
C VAL A 307 5.13 -23.80 0.90
N SER A 308 4.39 -23.37 1.92
CA SER A 308 3.42 -22.30 1.75
C SER A 308 4.09 -20.93 1.81
N TYR A 309 3.50 -19.94 1.15
CA TYR A 309 3.97 -18.55 1.27
C TYR A 309 3.90 -18.04 2.73
N LEU A 310 2.95 -18.55 3.53
CA LEU A 310 2.83 -18.20 4.95
C LEU A 310 4.06 -18.66 5.75
N ASP A 311 4.54 -19.87 5.50
CA ASP A 311 5.70 -20.42 6.20
C ASP A 311 6.98 -19.65 5.85
N VAL A 312 7.09 -19.20 4.59
CA VAL A 312 8.21 -18.40 4.12
C VAL A 312 8.18 -16.99 4.74
N LEU A 313 7.06 -16.25 4.59
CA LEU A 313 6.94 -14.88 5.07
C LEU A 313 6.93 -14.79 6.60
N GLN A 314 6.44 -15.80 7.30
CA GLN A 314 6.51 -15.90 8.77
C GLN A 314 7.84 -16.49 9.28
N ARG A 315 8.80 -16.76 8.37
CA ARG A 315 10.14 -17.29 8.69
C ARG A 315 10.13 -18.62 9.42
N ARG A 316 9.07 -19.44 9.26
CA ARG A 316 9.00 -20.81 9.79
C ARG A 316 9.89 -21.76 8.98
N VAL A 317 10.03 -21.49 7.69
CA VAL A 317 10.93 -22.19 6.77
C VAL A 317 11.96 -21.19 6.23
N LYS A 318 13.22 -21.60 6.16
CA LYS A 318 14.30 -20.85 5.53
C LYS A 318 14.54 -21.41 4.12
N PRO A 319 14.05 -20.73 3.06
CA PRO A 319 14.25 -21.21 1.69
C PRO A 319 15.72 -21.28 1.31
N GLY A 320 16.08 -22.22 0.45
CA GLY A 320 17.40 -22.35 -0.11
C GLY A 320 17.77 -21.25 -1.11
N LYS A 321 18.80 -21.48 -1.93
CA LYS A 321 19.32 -20.45 -2.87
C LYS A 321 18.53 -20.36 -4.17
N ARG A 322 17.89 -21.45 -4.60
CA ARG A 322 17.12 -21.53 -5.85
C ARG A 322 15.65 -21.81 -5.50
N VAL A 323 14.74 -20.90 -5.83
CA VAL A 323 13.35 -20.98 -5.42
C VAL A 323 12.41 -20.75 -6.59
N ALA A 324 11.43 -21.66 -6.77
CA ALA A 324 10.32 -21.46 -7.70
C ALA A 324 9.07 -20.99 -6.95
N ILE A 325 8.36 -20.01 -7.50
CA ILE A 325 7.09 -19.49 -6.97
C ILE A 325 5.98 -19.89 -7.93
N ILE A 326 5.03 -20.69 -7.49
CA ILE A 326 3.84 -21.07 -8.26
C ILE A 326 2.73 -20.06 -8.01
N GLY A 327 2.51 -19.17 -8.99
CA GLY A 327 1.49 -18.13 -8.93
C GLY A 327 2.07 -16.71 -8.98
N ALA A 328 1.85 -15.99 -10.08
CA ALA A 328 2.32 -14.62 -10.32
C ALA A 328 1.23 -13.57 -10.08
N GLY A 329 0.42 -13.73 -9.03
CA GLY A 329 -0.45 -12.71 -8.47
C GLY A 329 0.28 -11.83 -7.45
N GLY A 330 -0.44 -10.94 -6.75
CA GLY A 330 0.15 -10.03 -5.74
C GLY A 330 1.03 -10.74 -4.72
N ILE A 331 0.53 -11.85 -4.14
CA ILE A 331 1.30 -12.65 -3.16
C ILE A 331 2.59 -13.23 -3.77
N GLY A 332 2.55 -13.69 -5.03
CA GLY A 332 3.74 -14.22 -5.70
C GLY A 332 4.81 -13.16 -5.90
N PHE A 333 4.43 -11.93 -6.23
CA PHE A 333 5.34 -10.79 -6.31
C PHE A 333 5.91 -10.43 -4.94
N ASP A 334 5.07 -10.39 -3.90
CA ASP A 334 5.48 -10.13 -2.52
C ASP A 334 6.50 -11.14 -2.01
N VAL A 335 6.26 -12.43 -2.27
CA VAL A 335 7.21 -13.51 -1.94
C VAL A 335 8.49 -13.36 -2.75
N GLY A 336 8.40 -12.97 -4.02
CA GLY A 336 9.57 -12.70 -4.85
C GLY A 336 10.46 -11.61 -4.24
N GLU A 337 9.90 -10.46 -3.90
CA GLU A 337 10.63 -9.36 -3.25
C GLU A 337 11.24 -9.79 -1.91
N PHE A 338 10.48 -10.54 -1.09
CA PHE A 338 10.99 -11.07 0.18
C PHE A 338 12.18 -12.02 -0.02
N LEU A 339 12.16 -12.87 -1.03
CA LEU A 339 13.22 -13.84 -1.31
C LEU A 339 14.49 -13.20 -1.86
N LEU A 340 14.35 -12.10 -2.60
CA LEU A 340 15.47 -11.35 -3.17
C LEU A 340 16.24 -10.55 -2.12
N HIS A 341 15.56 -10.12 -1.07
CA HIS A 341 16.14 -9.29 -0.02
C HIS A 341 17.23 -10.04 0.76
N ASP A 342 18.40 -9.39 0.92
CA ASP A 342 19.44 -9.88 1.83
C ASP A 342 19.03 -9.58 3.28
N PRO A 343 18.86 -10.61 4.13
CA PRO A 343 18.46 -10.41 5.52
C PRO A 343 19.46 -9.64 6.38
N LYS A 344 20.65 -9.33 5.87
CA LYS A 344 21.65 -8.47 6.52
C LYS A 344 21.34 -6.98 6.29
N ILE A 345 20.55 -6.64 5.30
CA ILE A 345 20.14 -5.27 5.03
C ILE A 345 18.93 -4.97 5.92
N GLU A 346 19.04 -3.92 6.72
CA GLU A 346 17.97 -3.49 7.63
C GLU A 346 16.78 -2.89 6.86
N LEU A 347 15.57 -3.13 7.35
CA LEU A 347 14.32 -2.56 6.83
C LEU A 347 13.69 -1.63 7.87
N PRO A 348 13.03 -0.53 7.42
CA PRO A 348 12.91 -0.06 6.02
C PRO A 348 14.26 0.38 5.43
N LEU A 349 14.38 0.31 4.11
CA LEU A 349 15.61 0.75 3.43
C LEU A 349 15.94 2.21 3.77
N SER A 350 17.23 2.50 4.00
CA SER A 350 17.70 3.87 4.14
C SER A 350 17.47 4.66 2.85
N LEU A 351 17.36 5.98 2.96
CA LEU A 351 17.21 6.86 1.80
C LEU A 351 18.38 6.70 0.80
N GLU A 352 19.58 6.55 1.30
CA GLU A 352 20.78 6.34 0.48
C GLU A 352 20.69 5.03 -0.31
N HIS A 353 20.32 3.92 0.34
CA HIS A 353 20.12 2.63 -0.31
C HIS A 353 19.06 2.71 -1.41
N TRP A 354 17.92 3.32 -1.09
CA TRP A 354 16.83 3.51 -2.03
C TRP A 354 17.25 4.38 -3.22
N CYS A 355 18.00 5.47 -3.00
CA CYS A 355 18.52 6.31 -4.07
C CYS A 355 19.47 5.53 -5.00
N HIS A 356 20.35 4.72 -4.45
CA HIS A 356 21.26 3.87 -5.22
C HIS A 356 20.49 2.85 -6.07
N GLU A 357 19.53 2.15 -5.45
CA GLU A 357 18.72 1.13 -6.14
C GLU A 357 17.91 1.72 -7.32
N TRP A 358 17.38 2.92 -7.14
CA TRP A 358 16.54 3.56 -8.16
C TRP A 358 17.27 4.55 -9.05
N GLY A 359 18.54 4.81 -8.82
CA GLY A 359 19.35 5.75 -9.60
C GLY A 359 18.90 7.20 -9.42
N VAL A 360 18.68 7.62 -8.18
CA VAL A 360 18.22 8.98 -7.83
C VAL A 360 19.37 9.82 -7.31
N ASP A 361 19.58 10.98 -7.92
CA ASP A 361 20.46 12.04 -7.42
C ASP A 361 19.62 13.17 -6.81
N LEU A 362 19.48 13.17 -5.48
CA LEU A 362 18.76 14.23 -4.74
C LEU A 362 19.48 15.57 -4.78
N THR A 363 20.77 15.60 -5.18
CA THR A 363 21.52 16.84 -5.38
C THR A 363 21.20 17.49 -6.74
N ALA A 364 20.53 16.73 -7.63
CA ALA A 364 20.15 17.15 -8.96
C ALA A 364 21.30 17.79 -9.77
N GLN A 365 22.53 17.26 -9.61
CA GLN A 365 23.68 17.66 -10.41
C GLN A 365 23.55 17.17 -11.86
N THR A 366 22.83 16.07 -12.05
CA THR A 366 22.47 15.55 -13.37
C THR A 366 21.09 16.06 -13.80
N ASN A 367 20.87 16.22 -15.11
CA ASN A 367 19.58 16.63 -15.64
C ASN A 367 18.49 15.63 -15.25
N GLY A 368 17.40 16.16 -14.69
CA GLY A 368 16.30 15.35 -14.18
C GLY A 368 16.58 14.62 -12.86
N GLY A 369 17.79 14.71 -12.29
CA GLY A 369 18.17 14.02 -11.04
C GLY A 369 18.30 12.51 -11.19
N LEU A 370 18.74 12.02 -12.36
CA LEU A 370 18.97 10.59 -12.62
C LEU A 370 20.44 10.28 -12.72
N VAL A 371 20.83 9.18 -12.09
CA VAL A 371 22.15 8.53 -12.21
C VAL A 371 21.95 7.04 -12.54
N PRO A 372 22.97 6.32 -12.99
CA PRO A 372 22.84 4.88 -13.19
C PRO A 372 22.35 4.17 -11.92
N ALA A 373 21.26 3.41 -12.04
CA ALA A 373 20.73 2.60 -10.95
C ALA A 373 21.68 1.42 -10.65
N VAL A 374 21.90 1.14 -9.38
CA VAL A 374 22.69 0.00 -8.92
C VAL A 374 21.78 -0.94 -8.14
N PRO A 375 21.13 -1.92 -8.80
CA PRO A 375 20.28 -2.89 -8.13
C PRO A 375 21.08 -3.68 -7.09
N ALA A 376 20.44 -4.01 -5.98
CA ALA A 376 21.05 -4.93 -5.01
C ALA A 376 21.33 -6.28 -5.66
N HIS A 377 22.40 -6.95 -5.23
CA HIS A 377 22.64 -8.33 -5.66
C HIS A 377 21.57 -9.24 -5.07
N PRO A 378 20.85 -10.03 -5.88
CA PRO A 378 19.77 -10.87 -5.38
C PRO A 378 20.33 -11.93 -4.41
N PHE A 379 19.72 -12.05 -3.25
CA PHE A 379 20.14 -13.03 -2.25
C PHE A 379 19.84 -14.47 -2.69
N ARG A 380 18.84 -14.63 -3.58
CA ARG A 380 18.42 -15.92 -4.15
C ARG A 380 18.13 -15.81 -5.65
N GLN A 381 18.29 -16.93 -6.34
CA GLN A 381 17.76 -17.10 -7.70
C GLN A 381 16.27 -17.47 -7.58
N VAL A 382 15.40 -16.68 -8.22
CA VAL A 382 13.95 -16.85 -8.13
C VAL A 382 13.35 -17.05 -9.52
N PHE A 383 12.44 -18.04 -9.62
CA PHE A 383 11.58 -18.29 -10.77
C PHE A 383 10.14 -17.96 -10.38
N LEU A 384 9.47 -17.05 -11.09
CA LEU A 384 8.08 -16.70 -10.86
C LEU A 384 7.20 -17.21 -12.00
N LEU A 385 6.27 -18.11 -11.70
CA LEU A 385 5.55 -18.88 -12.68
C LEU A 385 4.04 -18.61 -12.68
N GLN A 386 3.43 -18.54 -13.88
CA GLN A 386 1.98 -18.52 -14.04
C GLN A 386 1.52 -19.43 -15.18
N ARG A 387 0.33 -20.03 -15.00
CA ARG A 387 -0.32 -20.85 -16.04
C ARG A 387 -0.88 -20.01 -17.19
N LYS A 388 -1.40 -18.82 -16.87
CA LYS A 388 -1.97 -17.92 -17.87
C LYS A 388 -0.90 -17.45 -18.84
N GLN A 389 -1.27 -17.34 -20.10
CA GLN A 389 -0.46 -16.66 -21.11
C GLN A 389 -0.39 -15.15 -20.80
N GLY A 390 0.59 -14.48 -21.39
CA GLY A 390 0.79 -13.05 -21.25
C GLY A 390 1.66 -12.67 -20.04
N LYS A 391 1.78 -11.38 -19.81
CA LYS A 391 2.77 -10.82 -18.88
C LYS A 391 2.46 -11.16 -17.43
N PRO A 392 3.37 -11.79 -16.66
CA PRO A 392 3.21 -11.98 -15.23
C PRO A 392 2.95 -10.66 -14.49
N GLY A 393 2.01 -10.68 -13.54
CA GLY A 393 1.59 -9.48 -12.81
C GLY A 393 0.73 -8.50 -13.62
N ALA A 394 0.11 -8.90 -14.73
CA ALA A 394 -0.80 -8.02 -15.50
C ALA A 394 -2.01 -7.54 -14.67
N GLY A 395 -2.44 -8.31 -13.66
CA GLY A 395 -3.54 -7.96 -12.75
C GLY A 395 -3.13 -7.11 -11.53
N LEU A 396 -1.86 -6.72 -11.40
CA LEU A 396 -1.42 -5.82 -10.33
C LEU A 396 -1.98 -4.41 -10.51
N GLY A 397 -2.08 -3.66 -9.41
CA GLY A 397 -2.55 -2.26 -9.43
C GLY A 397 -1.80 -1.41 -10.45
N LYS A 398 -2.51 -0.52 -11.14
CA LYS A 398 -1.94 0.32 -12.22
C LYS A 398 -0.77 1.17 -11.75
N THR A 399 -0.87 1.73 -10.55
CA THR A 399 0.08 2.72 -10.04
C THR A 399 1.23 2.14 -9.23
N SER A 400 1.13 0.89 -8.76
CA SER A 400 2.18 0.21 -8.00
C SER A 400 2.74 -1.04 -8.69
N GLY A 401 1.96 -1.73 -9.51
CA GLY A 401 2.35 -2.99 -10.13
C GLY A 401 3.57 -2.92 -11.05
N TRP A 402 3.82 -1.75 -11.66
CA TRP A 402 5.03 -1.55 -12.45
C TRP A 402 6.29 -1.52 -11.57
N VAL A 403 6.19 -1.01 -10.33
CA VAL A 403 7.30 -0.98 -9.36
C VAL A 403 7.69 -2.40 -8.98
N HIS A 404 6.71 -3.22 -8.56
CA HIS A 404 6.92 -4.62 -8.23
C HIS A 404 7.58 -5.40 -9.39
N ARG A 405 7.09 -5.21 -10.62
CA ARG A 405 7.72 -5.83 -11.80
C ARG A 405 9.14 -5.35 -12.03
N ALA A 406 9.39 -4.04 -11.89
CA ALA A 406 10.72 -3.46 -12.08
C ALA A 406 11.73 -4.03 -11.06
N VAL A 407 11.33 -4.15 -9.79
CA VAL A 407 12.17 -4.75 -8.74
C VAL A 407 12.55 -6.19 -9.11
N LEU A 408 11.57 -7.04 -9.43
CA LEU A 408 11.86 -8.43 -9.79
C LEU A 408 12.73 -8.54 -11.06
N GLN A 409 12.44 -7.74 -12.09
CA GLN A 409 13.20 -7.76 -13.35
C GLN A 409 14.64 -7.30 -13.17
N ARG A 410 14.87 -6.20 -12.44
CA ARG A 410 16.22 -5.68 -12.17
C ARG A 410 17.06 -6.65 -11.35
N ASN A 411 16.43 -7.46 -10.50
CA ASN A 411 17.08 -8.50 -9.71
C ASN A 411 17.14 -9.87 -10.41
N GLY A 412 16.90 -9.93 -11.71
CA GLY A 412 17.11 -11.12 -12.53
C GLY A 412 16.12 -12.26 -12.27
N VAL A 413 14.91 -11.98 -11.75
CA VAL A 413 13.86 -12.99 -11.60
C VAL A 413 13.41 -13.46 -12.98
N GLU A 414 13.46 -14.78 -13.20
CA GLU A 414 12.93 -15.39 -14.42
C GLU A 414 11.41 -15.55 -14.29
N MET A 415 10.67 -14.68 -15.02
CA MET A 415 9.21 -14.68 -15.00
C MET A 415 8.66 -15.49 -16.18
N LEU A 416 8.03 -16.63 -15.88
CA LEU A 416 7.54 -17.60 -16.86
C LEU A 416 6.00 -17.58 -16.93
N ALA A 417 5.47 -17.45 -18.14
CA ALA A 417 4.06 -17.49 -18.45
C ALA A 417 3.71 -18.73 -19.30
N GLY A 418 2.42 -19.13 -19.32
CA GLY A 418 1.98 -20.29 -20.08
C GLY A 418 2.50 -21.61 -19.54
N VAL A 419 2.83 -21.66 -18.24
CA VAL A 419 3.47 -22.84 -17.61
C VAL A 419 2.45 -23.93 -17.35
N GLU A 420 2.73 -25.13 -17.83
CA GLU A 420 2.07 -26.36 -17.46
C GLU A 420 2.93 -27.10 -16.42
N TYR A 421 2.37 -27.35 -15.25
CA TYR A 421 3.05 -28.06 -14.17
C TYR A 421 2.88 -29.56 -14.36
N GLN A 422 3.98 -30.31 -14.52
CA GLN A 422 3.98 -31.75 -14.78
C GLN A 422 4.06 -32.54 -13.47
N CYS A 423 5.14 -32.39 -12.73
CA CYS A 423 5.32 -33.03 -11.42
C CYS A 423 6.41 -32.31 -10.60
N ILE A 424 6.49 -32.72 -9.32
CA ILE A 424 7.51 -32.31 -8.36
C ILE A 424 8.17 -33.56 -7.79
N ASP A 425 9.51 -33.57 -7.79
CA ASP A 425 10.33 -34.66 -7.25
C ASP A 425 11.67 -34.15 -6.71
N ASP A 426 12.61 -35.06 -6.43
CA ASP A 426 13.94 -34.71 -5.93
C ASP A 426 14.76 -33.85 -6.93
N ALA A 427 14.53 -33.98 -8.24
CA ALA A 427 15.20 -33.16 -9.25
C ALA A 427 14.69 -31.71 -9.25
N GLY A 428 13.43 -31.47 -8.84
CA GLY A 428 12.86 -30.15 -8.77
C GLY A 428 11.41 -30.05 -9.25
N LEU A 429 11.09 -28.94 -9.90
CA LEU A 429 9.78 -28.69 -10.52
C LEU A 429 9.84 -28.92 -12.03
N HIS A 430 9.14 -29.95 -12.49
CA HIS A 430 9.00 -30.27 -13.91
C HIS A 430 7.87 -29.45 -14.53
N ILE A 431 8.18 -28.73 -15.57
CA ILE A 431 7.25 -27.85 -16.29
C ILE A 431 7.31 -28.10 -17.79
N SER A 432 6.27 -27.67 -18.50
CA SER A 432 6.28 -27.51 -19.94
C SER A 432 5.82 -26.07 -20.29
N ILE A 433 6.44 -25.49 -21.31
CA ILE A 433 6.05 -24.20 -21.89
C ILE A 433 6.04 -24.37 -23.41
N ASP A 434 4.90 -24.13 -24.03
CA ASP A 434 4.68 -24.32 -25.49
C ASP A 434 5.12 -25.73 -25.96
N GLY A 435 4.87 -26.76 -25.11
CA GLY A 435 5.22 -28.15 -25.38
C GLY A 435 6.69 -28.51 -25.12
N ILE A 436 7.53 -27.56 -24.73
CA ILE A 436 8.94 -27.80 -24.41
C ILE A 436 9.08 -28.11 -22.92
N ALA A 437 9.54 -29.30 -22.60
CA ALA A 437 9.76 -29.75 -21.22
C ALA A 437 11.03 -29.10 -20.65
N ARG A 438 10.96 -28.69 -19.38
CA ARG A 438 12.08 -28.14 -18.61
C ARG A 438 11.96 -28.56 -17.15
N VAL A 439 13.09 -28.89 -16.51
CA VAL A 439 13.19 -29.08 -15.08
C VAL A 439 13.81 -27.84 -14.45
N LEU A 440 13.10 -27.25 -13.51
CA LEU A 440 13.65 -26.21 -12.65
C LEU A 440 14.25 -26.87 -11.43
N GLU A 441 15.57 -27.02 -11.43
CA GLU A 441 16.31 -27.57 -10.28
C GLU A 441 16.30 -26.52 -9.16
N VAL A 442 15.43 -26.69 -8.19
CA VAL A 442 15.22 -25.75 -7.09
C VAL A 442 15.30 -26.43 -5.73
N ASP A 443 15.68 -25.66 -4.72
CA ASP A 443 15.72 -26.12 -3.33
C ASP A 443 14.31 -26.12 -2.72
N HIS A 444 13.50 -25.11 -3.08
CA HIS A 444 12.12 -24.96 -2.59
C HIS A 444 11.16 -24.49 -3.66
N ILE A 445 9.89 -24.84 -3.50
CA ILE A 445 8.77 -24.43 -4.33
C ILE A 445 7.73 -23.77 -3.43
N VAL A 446 7.48 -22.47 -3.63
CA VAL A 446 6.54 -21.71 -2.80
C VAL A 446 5.18 -21.62 -3.48
N LEU A 447 4.13 -22.08 -2.79
CA LEU A 447 2.78 -22.05 -3.32
C LEU A 447 2.12 -20.69 -3.07
N CYS A 448 1.82 -19.96 -4.18
CA CYS A 448 1.06 -18.71 -4.22
C CYS A 448 -0.13 -18.83 -5.18
N ALA A 449 -0.70 -20.04 -5.33
CA ALA A 449 -1.64 -20.42 -6.39
C ALA A 449 -3.11 -20.13 -6.06
N GLY A 450 -3.39 -19.12 -5.28
CA GLY A 450 -4.73 -18.71 -4.86
C GLY A 450 -5.08 -19.10 -3.44
N GLN A 451 -6.33 -18.84 -3.05
CA GLN A 451 -6.82 -18.93 -1.69
C GLN A 451 -8.24 -19.48 -1.67
N GLU A 452 -8.65 -20.06 -0.55
CA GLU A 452 -9.98 -20.59 -0.30
C GLU A 452 -10.60 -19.93 0.94
N PRO A 453 -11.92 -19.65 0.93
CA PRO A 453 -12.62 -19.07 2.08
C PRO A 453 -12.56 -20.02 3.31
N LEU A 454 -12.38 -19.44 4.47
CA LEU A 454 -12.49 -20.15 5.75
C LEU A 454 -13.80 -19.76 6.43
N ALA A 455 -14.91 -20.44 6.09
CA ALA A 455 -16.27 -20.11 6.51
C ALA A 455 -16.93 -21.22 7.38
N GLU A 456 -16.14 -22.10 8.01
CA GLU A 456 -16.62 -23.27 8.78
C GLU A 456 -17.64 -22.92 9.88
N LEU A 457 -17.59 -21.69 10.41
CA LEU A 457 -18.50 -21.23 11.46
C LEU A 457 -19.89 -20.86 10.95
N MET A 458 -20.05 -20.67 9.63
CA MET A 458 -21.36 -20.31 9.07
C MET A 458 -22.33 -21.49 9.22
N PRO A 459 -23.57 -21.23 9.69
CA PRO A 459 -24.60 -22.25 9.75
C PRO A 459 -25.07 -22.63 8.33
N ASP A 460 -25.62 -23.83 8.21
CA ASP A 460 -26.36 -24.22 7.01
C ASP A 460 -27.60 -23.33 6.84
N SER A 461 -28.02 -23.12 5.60
CA SER A 461 -29.14 -22.22 5.28
C SER A 461 -30.45 -22.51 6.03
N ALA A 462 -30.70 -23.76 6.38
CA ALA A 462 -31.88 -24.18 7.17
C ALA A 462 -31.78 -23.75 8.65
N SER A 463 -30.57 -23.74 9.22
CA SER A 463 -30.33 -23.37 10.64
C SER A 463 -30.37 -21.84 10.85
N GLN A 464 -30.13 -21.05 9.82
CA GLN A 464 -30.13 -19.59 9.89
C GLN A 464 -31.55 -18.99 9.96
N ALA A 465 -32.57 -19.72 9.55
CA ALA A 465 -33.96 -19.26 9.53
C ALA A 465 -34.73 -19.48 10.84
N ALA A 466 -34.13 -20.10 11.85
CA ALA A 466 -34.78 -20.39 13.11
C ALA A 466 -34.92 -19.12 13.98
N SER A 467 -36.13 -18.78 14.41
CA SER A 467 -36.41 -17.65 15.30
C SER A 467 -35.70 -17.85 16.66
N GLY A 468 -34.99 -16.80 17.13
CA GLY A 468 -34.31 -16.81 18.45
C GLY A 468 -32.83 -17.22 18.41
N THR A 469 -32.25 -17.52 17.24
CA THR A 469 -30.81 -17.71 17.05
C THR A 469 -30.12 -16.40 16.69
N PRO A 470 -28.83 -16.19 17.06
CA PRO A 470 -28.09 -15.03 16.61
C PRO A 470 -28.02 -14.97 15.09
N GLN A 471 -28.05 -13.77 14.53
CA GLN A 471 -27.88 -13.58 13.10
C GLN A 471 -26.40 -13.74 12.71
N PHE A 472 -26.11 -14.58 11.72
CA PHE A 472 -24.76 -14.80 11.21
C PHE A 472 -24.50 -13.96 9.96
N HIS A 473 -23.32 -13.32 9.93
CA HIS A 473 -22.82 -12.56 8.78
C HIS A 473 -21.45 -13.07 8.40
N CYS A 474 -21.15 -13.14 7.11
CA CYS A 474 -19.85 -13.54 6.61
C CYS A 474 -19.24 -12.39 5.80
N ILE A 475 -17.99 -11.99 6.10
CA ILE A 475 -17.31 -10.86 5.47
C ILE A 475 -15.85 -11.18 5.12
N GLY A 476 -15.29 -10.35 4.24
CA GLY A 476 -13.90 -10.43 3.83
C GLY A 476 -13.56 -11.72 3.11
N GLY A 477 -12.41 -12.29 3.42
CA GLY A 477 -11.93 -13.53 2.80
C GLY A 477 -12.78 -14.74 3.11
N ALA A 478 -13.46 -14.78 4.25
CA ALA A 478 -14.36 -15.85 4.63
C ALA A 478 -15.60 -15.92 3.70
N ALA A 479 -16.07 -14.76 3.23
CA ALA A 479 -17.18 -14.69 2.27
C ALA A 479 -16.72 -14.97 0.83
N LEU A 480 -15.58 -14.39 0.43
CA LEU A 480 -15.07 -14.50 -0.94
C LEU A 480 -13.54 -14.37 -0.94
N ALA A 481 -12.84 -15.42 -1.35
CA ALA A 481 -11.37 -15.43 -1.42
C ALA A 481 -10.81 -14.84 -2.72
N SER A 482 -11.60 -14.75 -3.80
CA SER A 482 -11.15 -14.16 -5.06
C SER A 482 -10.99 -12.65 -4.94
N GLU A 483 -9.96 -12.09 -5.62
CA GLU A 483 -9.66 -10.66 -5.61
C GLU A 483 -9.63 -10.06 -4.18
N LEU A 484 -9.15 -10.84 -3.22
CA LEU A 484 -9.07 -10.42 -1.83
C LEU A 484 -8.00 -9.35 -1.68
N ASP A 485 -8.45 -8.14 -1.37
CA ASP A 485 -7.61 -7.05 -0.94
C ASP A 485 -8.10 -6.46 0.39
N ALA A 486 -7.21 -5.75 1.09
CA ALA A 486 -7.56 -5.14 2.37
C ALA A 486 -8.60 -4.02 2.23
N LYS A 487 -8.68 -3.36 1.06
CA LYS A 487 -9.68 -2.34 0.76
C LYS A 487 -11.09 -2.91 0.84
N ARG A 488 -11.34 -4.05 0.16
CA ARG A 488 -12.62 -4.74 0.20
C ARG A 488 -12.93 -5.24 1.61
N ALA A 489 -11.96 -5.88 2.25
CA ALA A 489 -12.13 -6.44 3.59
C ALA A 489 -12.51 -5.37 4.64
N ILE A 490 -11.80 -4.24 4.68
CA ILE A 490 -12.07 -3.13 5.60
C ILE A 490 -13.44 -2.50 5.30
N ARG A 491 -13.78 -2.31 4.00
CA ARG A 491 -15.05 -1.73 3.60
C ARG A 491 -16.24 -2.62 3.98
N GLU A 492 -16.15 -3.91 3.70
CA GLU A 492 -17.22 -4.87 4.06
C GLU A 492 -17.48 -4.86 5.57
N GLY A 493 -16.41 -4.88 6.39
CA GLY A 493 -16.54 -4.77 7.84
C GLY A 493 -17.21 -3.49 8.29
N ALA A 494 -16.80 -2.34 7.75
CA ALA A 494 -17.36 -1.05 8.09
C ALA A 494 -18.84 -0.92 7.66
N VAL A 495 -19.18 -1.35 6.44
CA VAL A 495 -20.55 -1.25 5.91
C VAL A 495 -21.50 -2.14 6.69
N LEU A 496 -21.12 -3.40 6.95
CA LEU A 496 -21.94 -4.30 7.76
C LEU A 496 -22.17 -3.71 9.16
N ALA A 497 -21.10 -3.33 9.85
CA ALA A 497 -21.20 -2.82 11.23
C ALA A 497 -22.02 -1.53 11.34
N ALA A 498 -21.96 -0.64 10.34
CA ALA A 498 -22.76 0.58 10.30
C ALA A 498 -24.27 0.34 10.03
N SER A 499 -24.64 -0.88 9.62
CA SER A 499 -26.03 -1.27 9.33
C SER A 499 -26.70 -2.09 10.44
N LEU A 500 -25.96 -2.49 11.48
CA LEU A 500 -26.48 -3.26 12.62
C LEU A 500 -27.34 -2.38 13.54
#